data_eae3d73eb2fbadb34f1f3c208530bfbf
#
_entry.id   eae3d73eb2fbadb34f1f3c208530bfbf
#
_cell.length_a   1.000
_cell.length_b   1.000
_cell.length_c   1.000
_cell.angle_alpha   90.00
_cell.angle_beta   90.00
_cell.angle_gamma   90.00
#
_symmetry.space_group_name_H-M   'P 1'
#
loop_
_entity.id
_entity.type
_entity.pdbx_description
1 polymer ?
#
loop_
_entity_poly.entity_id
_entity_poly.type
_entity_poly.pdbx_seq_one_letter_code
_entity_poly.pdbx_strand_id
1 'polypeptide(L)'
;NVFMPLSWIIGGPQMAGQGWRMLMECLAAGRSISLPSSSTGMAKLAVRATGGYARVRSQFNLAIGKFEGIEEALARMGGNTYVMDAARRMTAGAVDLGEHPSVASAIVKYHVTERARLVVNDAMDILGGKGICLGPSNFMGRAYQQIPIAITVEGANILTRSLIIFGQGAIRCHPYVLREMQATQNKDAKAGLCAFDAALAGHVGFAMRNALRAVWLGLTG
;
A
#
# COMPACT_ATOMS: atom_id res chain seq x y z
N ASN A 1 -15.22 -31.29 7.20
CA ASN A 1 -15.75 -31.34 5.84
C ASN A 1 -17.25 -30.97 5.89
N VAL A 2 -17.69 -30.07 5.03
CA VAL A 2 -19.08 -29.65 4.91
C VAL A 2 -19.53 -29.95 3.49
N PHE A 3 -20.69 -30.62 3.36
CA PHE A 3 -21.34 -30.85 2.08
C PHE A 3 -22.06 -29.57 1.66
N MET A 4 -21.84 -29.08 0.44
CA MET A 4 -22.47 -27.89 -0.10
C MET A 4 -22.92 -28.13 -1.54
N PRO A 5 -24.15 -27.69 -1.91
CA PRO A 5 -24.60 -27.75 -3.30
C PRO A 5 -23.71 -26.90 -4.21
N LEU A 6 -23.43 -27.38 -5.43
CA LEU A 6 -22.67 -26.62 -6.43
C LEU A 6 -23.31 -25.29 -6.82
N SER A 7 -24.65 -25.17 -6.68
CA SER A 7 -25.38 -23.93 -6.91
C SER A 7 -25.04 -22.82 -5.90
N TRP A 8 -24.36 -23.15 -4.79
CA TRP A 8 -23.92 -22.17 -3.80
C TRP A 8 -22.54 -21.55 -4.12
N ILE A 9 -21.90 -22.01 -5.19
CA ILE A 9 -20.69 -21.34 -5.68
C ILE A 9 -21.06 -19.91 -6.08
N ILE A 10 -20.33 -18.93 -5.58
CA ILE A 10 -20.53 -17.51 -5.94
C ILE A 10 -20.34 -17.36 -7.46
N GLY A 11 -21.36 -16.82 -8.12
CA GLY A 11 -21.42 -16.71 -9.58
C GLY A 11 -21.83 -17.99 -10.32
N GLY A 12 -22.19 -19.08 -9.57
CA GLY A 12 -22.69 -20.33 -10.12
C GLY A 12 -21.59 -21.38 -10.43
N PRO A 13 -21.99 -22.61 -10.79
CA PRO A 13 -21.06 -23.72 -11.01
C PRO A 13 -19.97 -23.46 -12.06
N GLN A 14 -20.25 -22.62 -13.06
CA GLN A 14 -19.33 -22.24 -14.12
C GLN A 14 -18.13 -21.42 -13.60
N MET A 15 -18.24 -20.85 -12.41
CA MET A 15 -17.17 -20.09 -11.76
C MET A 15 -16.27 -20.96 -10.89
N ALA A 16 -16.47 -22.27 -10.87
CA ALA A 16 -15.60 -23.19 -10.16
C ALA A 16 -14.14 -23.04 -10.67
N GLY A 17 -13.19 -22.95 -9.76
CA GLY A 17 -11.78 -22.70 -10.07
C GLY A 17 -11.39 -21.23 -10.30
N GLN A 18 -12.36 -20.29 -10.39
CA GLN A 18 -12.08 -18.86 -10.61
C GLN A 18 -11.99 -18.04 -9.31
N GLY A 19 -12.11 -18.68 -8.16
CA GLY A 19 -12.21 -18.00 -6.86
C GLY A 19 -11.07 -17.05 -6.56
N TRP A 20 -9.84 -17.40 -6.94
CA TRP A 20 -8.68 -16.52 -6.76
C TRP A 20 -8.80 -15.22 -7.57
N ARG A 21 -9.20 -15.30 -8.83
CA ARG A 21 -9.39 -14.13 -9.68
C ARG A 21 -10.50 -13.24 -9.13
N MET A 22 -11.65 -13.82 -8.77
CA MET A 22 -12.78 -13.09 -8.19
C MET A 22 -12.38 -12.37 -6.90
N LEU A 23 -11.65 -13.04 -6.01
CA LEU A 23 -11.16 -12.47 -4.77
C LEU A 23 -10.23 -11.27 -5.04
N MET A 24 -9.29 -11.43 -5.95
CA MET A 24 -8.32 -10.36 -6.26
C MET A 24 -8.98 -9.13 -6.89
N GLU A 25 -9.94 -9.34 -7.77
CA GLU A 25 -10.70 -8.25 -8.41
C GLU A 25 -11.52 -7.45 -7.37
N CYS A 26 -12.25 -8.14 -6.49
CA CYS A 26 -13.05 -7.49 -5.43
C CYS A 26 -12.17 -6.78 -4.38
N LEU A 27 -11.10 -7.43 -3.91
CA LEU A 27 -10.20 -6.84 -2.93
C LEU A 27 -9.42 -5.65 -3.49
N ALA A 28 -9.16 -5.60 -4.79
CA ALA A 28 -8.46 -4.48 -5.40
C ALA A 28 -9.24 -3.17 -5.25
N ALA A 29 -10.56 -3.18 -5.44
CA ALA A 29 -11.42 -2.01 -5.27
C ALA A 29 -11.44 -1.55 -3.80
N GLY A 30 -11.75 -2.45 -2.86
CA GLY A 30 -11.76 -2.15 -1.42
C GLY A 30 -10.43 -1.63 -0.90
N ARG A 31 -9.34 -2.26 -1.33
CA ARG A 31 -7.96 -1.87 -0.99
C ARG A 31 -7.59 -0.49 -1.54
N SER A 32 -8.18 -0.06 -2.65
CA SER A 32 -7.97 1.28 -3.22
C SER A 32 -8.62 2.38 -2.38
N ILE A 33 -9.69 2.07 -1.64
CA ILE A 33 -10.56 3.05 -0.99
C ILE A 33 -10.50 2.94 0.54
N SER A 34 -10.85 1.76 1.09
CA SER A 34 -11.16 1.61 2.53
C SER A 34 -9.95 1.84 3.44
N LEU A 35 -8.87 1.08 3.26
CA LEU A 35 -7.70 1.18 4.12
C LEU A 35 -6.91 2.47 3.90
N PRO A 36 -6.69 2.96 2.67
CA PRO A 36 -6.10 4.27 2.47
C PRO A 36 -6.92 5.40 3.10
N SER A 37 -8.25 5.34 3.03
CA SER A 37 -9.12 6.37 3.61
C SER A 37 -9.11 6.35 5.13
N SER A 38 -9.29 5.19 5.77
CA SER A 38 -9.28 5.07 7.23
C SER A 38 -7.93 5.43 7.83
N SER A 39 -6.83 4.96 7.21
CA SER A 39 -5.46 5.29 7.66
C SER A 39 -5.15 6.78 7.51
N THR A 40 -5.56 7.40 6.40
CA THR A 40 -5.39 8.85 6.19
C THR A 40 -6.28 9.65 7.14
N GLY A 41 -7.50 9.21 7.41
CA GLY A 41 -8.39 9.83 8.39
C GLY A 41 -7.79 9.83 9.80
N MET A 42 -7.23 8.70 10.22
CA MET A 42 -6.50 8.58 11.48
C MET A 42 -5.28 9.50 11.53
N ALA A 43 -4.48 9.57 10.46
CA ALA A 43 -3.33 10.47 10.39
C ALA A 43 -3.75 11.94 10.48
N LYS A 44 -4.81 12.35 9.80
CA LYS A 44 -5.37 13.72 9.91
C LYS A 44 -5.82 14.04 11.32
N LEU A 45 -6.49 13.11 11.99
CA LEU A 45 -6.87 13.27 13.40
C LEU A 45 -5.63 13.42 14.28
N ALA A 46 -4.63 12.55 14.11
CA ALA A 46 -3.38 12.58 14.86
C ALA A 46 -2.68 13.94 14.71
N VAL A 47 -2.44 14.39 13.48
CA VAL A 47 -1.79 15.69 13.21
C VAL A 47 -2.55 16.85 13.85
N ARG A 48 -3.87 16.89 13.65
CA ARG A 48 -4.71 18.00 14.15
C ARG A 48 -4.77 18.05 15.68
N ALA A 49 -5.03 16.91 16.31
CA ALA A 49 -5.20 16.84 17.75
C ALA A 49 -3.86 16.99 18.49
N THR A 50 -2.79 16.33 18.00
CA THR A 50 -1.45 16.45 18.61
C THR A 50 -0.86 17.85 18.39
N GLY A 51 -1.06 18.44 17.21
CA GLY A 51 -0.66 19.83 16.96
C GLY A 51 -1.39 20.82 17.89
N GLY A 52 -2.69 20.63 18.12
CA GLY A 52 -3.45 21.39 19.13
C GLY A 52 -2.90 21.20 20.54
N TYR A 53 -2.64 19.95 20.92
CA TYR A 53 -2.05 19.64 22.23
C TYR A 53 -0.68 20.32 22.42
N ALA A 54 0.19 20.26 21.41
CA ALA A 54 1.52 20.86 21.47
C ALA A 54 1.50 22.40 21.63
N ARG A 55 0.42 23.05 21.21
CA ARG A 55 0.22 24.49 21.39
C ARG A 55 -0.23 24.87 22.82
N VAL A 56 -0.96 23.96 23.48
CA VAL A 56 -1.56 24.22 24.80
C VAL A 56 -0.69 23.69 25.93
N ARG A 57 -0.07 22.51 25.73
CA ARG A 57 0.79 21.91 26.74
C ARG A 57 2.08 22.71 26.89
N SER A 58 2.41 23.11 28.09
CA SER A 58 3.64 23.84 28.40
C SER A 58 4.57 23.04 29.31
N GLN A 59 5.85 23.16 29.07
CA GLN A 59 6.96 22.71 29.90
C GLN A 59 8.05 23.76 29.87
N PHE A 60 8.79 23.93 30.97
CA PHE A 60 9.83 24.95 31.10
C PHE A 60 9.34 26.36 30.72
N ASN A 61 8.08 26.67 31.07
CA ASN A 61 7.39 27.94 30.77
C ASN A 61 7.20 28.23 29.26
N LEU A 62 7.28 27.22 28.41
CA LEU A 62 7.10 27.34 26.97
C LEU A 62 6.14 26.27 26.46
N ALA A 63 5.30 26.60 25.47
CA ALA A 63 4.48 25.60 24.78
C ALA A 63 5.40 24.58 24.11
N ILE A 64 5.11 23.27 24.30
CA ILE A 64 6.03 22.20 23.83
C ILE A 64 6.21 22.21 22.32
N GLY A 65 5.24 22.68 21.55
CA GLY A 65 5.33 22.85 20.11
C GLY A 65 6.35 23.90 19.65
N LYS A 66 7.04 24.57 20.56
CA LYS A 66 8.15 25.49 20.28
C LYS A 66 9.53 24.85 20.43
N PHE A 67 9.58 23.61 20.87
CA PHE A 67 10.83 22.87 20.93
C PHE A 67 11.13 22.23 19.55
N GLU A 68 12.33 22.41 19.04
CA GLU A 68 12.76 21.93 17.73
C GLU A 68 12.48 20.43 17.52
N GLY A 69 12.73 19.58 18.52
CA GLY A 69 12.44 18.15 18.43
C GLY A 69 10.95 17.83 18.28
N ILE A 70 10.06 18.67 18.84
CA ILE A 70 8.61 18.54 18.66
C ILE A 70 8.18 19.07 17.29
N GLU A 71 8.76 20.18 16.83
CA GLU A 71 8.51 20.74 15.50
C GLU A 71 8.92 19.77 14.40
N GLU A 72 10.06 19.09 14.53
CA GLU A 72 10.51 18.04 13.61
C GLU A 72 9.49 16.89 13.50
N ALA A 73 9.04 16.37 14.65
CA ALA A 73 8.03 15.30 14.67
C ALA A 73 6.71 15.75 14.04
N LEU A 74 6.22 16.96 14.36
CA LEU A 74 5.01 17.52 13.78
C LEU A 74 5.13 17.74 12.26
N ALA A 75 6.29 18.18 11.78
CA ALA A 75 6.57 18.36 10.35
C ALA A 75 6.55 17.01 9.62
N ARG A 76 7.18 15.98 10.20
CA ARG A 76 7.17 14.61 9.67
C ARG A 76 5.76 14.03 9.61
N MET A 77 4.97 14.22 10.67
CA MET A 77 3.56 13.82 10.70
C MET A 77 2.75 14.53 9.61
N GLY A 78 2.92 15.84 9.45
CA GLY A 78 2.24 16.65 8.44
C GLY A 78 2.60 16.20 7.01
N GLY A 79 3.87 16.04 6.71
CA GLY A 79 4.38 15.60 5.42
C GLY A 79 3.89 14.21 5.05
N ASN A 80 3.96 13.25 5.99
CA ASN A 80 3.40 11.90 5.76
C ASN A 80 1.90 11.95 5.48
N THR A 81 1.13 12.71 6.26
CA THR A 81 -0.32 12.82 6.07
C THR A 81 -0.69 13.43 4.72
N TYR A 82 0.07 14.43 4.25
CA TYR A 82 -0.12 15.03 2.93
C TYR A 82 0.09 14.00 1.80
N VAL A 83 1.19 13.25 1.85
CA VAL A 83 1.47 12.20 0.86
C VAL A 83 0.40 11.10 0.88
N MET A 84 -0.06 10.70 2.08
CA MET A 84 -1.13 9.72 2.25
C MET A 84 -2.44 10.20 1.62
N ASP A 85 -2.82 11.46 1.81
CA ASP A 85 -4.05 12.01 1.24
C ASP A 85 -3.99 12.10 -0.29
N ALA A 86 -2.84 12.48 -0.84
CA ALA A 86 -2.62 12.50 -2.29
C ALA A 86 -2.74 11.08 -2.89
N ALA A 87 -2.06 10.09 -2.30
CA ALA A 87 -2.11 8.70 -2.75
C ALA A 87 -3.53 8.11 -2.69
N ARG A 88 -4.25 8.36 -1.59
CA ARG A 88 -5.64 7.95 -1.42
C ARG A 88 -6.55 8.54 -2.51
N ARG A 89 -6.41 9.83 -2.79
CA ARG A 89 -7.22 10.51 -3.83
C ARG A 89 -6.94 9.96 -5.21
N MET A 90 -5.68 9.65 -5.50
CA MET A 90 -5.28 9.05 -6.78
C MET A 90 -5.94 7.70 -7.02
N THR A 91 -5.93 6.80 -6.03
CA THR A 91 -6.52 5.47 -6.18
C THR A 91 -8.06 5.51 -6.18
N ALA A 92 -8.68 6.37 -5.36
CA ALA A 92 -10.13 6.55 -5.37
C ALA A 92 -10.58 7.13 -6.73
N GLY A 93 -9.90 8.14 -7.25
CA GLY A 93 -10.21 8.72 -8.56
C GLY A 93 -10.03 7.73 -9.72
N ALA A 94 -9.04 6.82 -9.64
CA ALA A 94 -8.90 5.76 -10.63
C ALA A 94 -10.12 4.82 -10.65
N VAL A 95 -10.61 4.45 -9.44
CA VAL A 95 -11.84 3.63 -9.34
C VAL A 95 -13.06 4.37 -9.87
N ASP A 96 -13.21 5.66 -9.59
CA ASP A 96 -14.30 6.50 -10.11
C ASP A 96 -14.29 6.58 -11.65
N LEU A 97 -13.12 6.46 -12.26
CA LEU A 97 -12.95 6.38 -13.72
C LEU A 97 -13.17 4.96 -14.29
N GLY A 98 -13.56 3.99 -13.46
CA GLY A 98 -13.81 2.61 -13.86
C GLY A 98 -12.55 1.74 -13.94
N GLU A 99 -11.40 2.25 -13.51
CA GLU A 99 -10.14 1.48 -13.50
C GLU A 99 -10.10 0.47 -12.34
N HIS A 100 -9.36 -0.63 -12.54
CA HIS A 100 -9.13 -1.66 -11.55
C HIS A 100 -7.64 -1.73 -11.15
N PRO A 101 -7.12 -0.78 -10.36
CA PRO A 101 -5.70 -0.60 -10.12
C PRO A 101 -5.14 -1.64 -9.14
N SER A 102 -5.09 -2.92 -9.52
CA SER A 102 -4.74 -4.04 -8.64
C SER A 102 -3.35 -3.92 -8.01
N VAL A 103 -2.34 -3.48 -8.76
CA VAL A 103 -0.97 -3.28 -8.28
C VAL A 103 -0.85 -1.94 -7.56
N ALA A 104 -1.36 -0.85 -8.16
CA ALA A 104 -1.32 0.47 -7.55
C ALA A 104 -2.05 0.52 -6.20
N SER A 105 -3.21 -0.16 -6.09
CA SER A 105 -3.93 -0.28 -4.81
C SER A 105 -3.11 -0.98 -3.73
N ALA A 106 -2.34 -2.01 -4.11
CA ALA A 106 -1.46 -2.72 -3.19
C ALA A 106 -0.29 -1.84 -2.72
N ILE A 107 0.31 -1.06 -3.63
CA ILE A 107 1.36 -0.09 -3.31
C ILE A 107 0.83 0.97 -2.33
N VAL A 108 -0.32 1.55 -2.64
CA VAL A 108 -0.93 2.60 -1.81
C VAL A 108 -1.33 2.03 -0.44
N LYS A 109 -1.99 0.86 -0.40
CA LYS A 109 -2.33 0.19 0.87
C LYS A 109 -1.09 -0.01 1.74
N TYR A 110 -0.03 -0.57 1.19
CA TYR A 110 1.21 -0.82 1.91
C TYR A 110 1.79 0.48 2.48
N HIS A 111 2.04 1.47 1.63
CA HIS A 111 2.70 2.70 2.04
C HIS A 111 1.84 3.57 2.96
N VAL A 112 0.54 3.66 2.73
CA VAL A 112 -0.35 4.50 3.55
C VAL A 112 -0.52 3.91 4.95
N THR A 113 -0.66 2.59 5.07
CA THR A 113 -0.78 1.95 6.39
C THR A 113 0.53 2.00 7.20
N GLU A 114 1.69 1.83 6.54
CA GLU A 114 2.99 1.99 7.22
C GLU A 114 3.27 3.45 7.63
N ARG A 115 2.91 4.42 6.78
CA ARG A 115 3.02 5.84 7.13
C ARG A 115 2.07 6.23 8.26
N ALA A 116 0.86 5.67 8.31
CA ALA A 116 -0.05 5.86 9.44
C ALA A 116 0.57 5.39 10.75
N ARG A 117 1.30 4.26 10.74
CA ARG A 117 2.04 3.77 11.90
C ARG A 117 3.07 4.78 12.38
N LEU A 118 3.85 5.37 11.46
CA LEU A 118 4.84 6.39 11.81
C LEU A 118 4.17 7.64 12.41
N VAL A 119 3.10 8.13 11.77
CA VAL A 119 2.35 9.32 12.26
C VAL A 119 1.79 9.09 13.66
N VAL A 120 1.24 7.91 13.93
CA VAL A 120 0.68 7.61 15.26
C VAL A 120 1.77 7.40 16.28
N ASN A 121 2.92 6.82 15.93
CA ASN A 121 4.06 6.72 16.84
C ASN A 121 4.56 8.11 17.24
N ASP A 122 4.79 9.01 16.28
CA ASP A 122 5.18 10.40 16.56
C ASP A 122 4.14 11.11 17.45
N ALA A 123 2.85 10.87 17.21
CA ALA A 123 1.78 11.42 18.04
C ALA A 123 1.83 10.90 19.50
N MET A 124 2.09 9.59 19.68
CA MET A 124 2.24 8.99 21.01
C MET A 124 3.45 9.56 21.74
N ASP A 125 4.58 9.75 21.05
CA ASP A 125 5.79 10.32 21.62
C ASP A 125 5.56 11.77 22.09
N ILE A 126 4.90 12.61 21.29
CA ILE A 126 4.57 13.99 21.67
C ILE A 126 3.59 14.04 22.84
N LEU A 127 2.62 13.13 22.90
CA LEU A 127 1.64 13.06 24.01
C LEU A 127 2.26 12.50 25.30
N GLY A 128 3.31 11.69 25.20
CA GLY A 128 3.98 11.06 26.32
C GLY A 128 3.01 10.24 27.19
N GLY A 129 3.08 10.38 28.51
CA GLY A 129 2.21 9.64 29.43
C GLY A 129 0.72 9.82 29.16
N LYS A 130 0.28 10.96 28.61
CA LYS A 130 -1.11 11.19 28.23
C LYS A 130 -1.56 10.28 27.07
N GLY A 131 -0.66 9.88 26.19
CA GLY A 131 -0.93 8.91 25.13
C GLY A 131 -1.07 7.49 25.67
N ILE A 132 -0.38 7.15 26.75
CA ILE A 132 -0.39 5.81 27.38
C ILE A 132 -1.60 5.61 28.28
N CYS A 133 -1.94 6.60 29.12
CA CYS A 133 -3.04 6.51 30.08
C CYS A 133 -4.38 6.52 29.36
N LEU A 134 -4.99 5.34 29.18
CA LEU A 134 -6.31 5.19 28.56
C LEU A 134 -7.40 5.72 29.50
N GLY A 135 -8.02 6.80 29.10
CA GLY A 135 -9.12 7.43 29.81
C GLY A 135 -10.00 8.20 28.84
N PRO A 136 -11.05 8.90 29.32
CA PRO A 136 -11.99 9.60 28.45
C PRO A 136 -11.34 10.71 27.63
N SER A 137 -10.22 11.25 28.11
CA SER A 137 -9.46 12.30 27.42
C SER A 137 -8.34 11.77 26.50
N ASN A 138 -8.14 10.46 26.42
CA ASN A 138 -7.17 9.87 25.50
C ASN A 138 -7.80 9.72 24.12
N PHE A 139 -7.20 10.34 23.12
CA PHE A 139 -7.67 10.26 21.73
C PHE A 139 -6.76 9.43 20.82
N MET A 140 -5.58 9.00 21.29
CA MET A 140 -4.58 8.35 20.44
C MET A 140 -4.25 6.90 20.83
N GLY A 141 -4.31 6.54 22.11
CA GLY A 141 -3.90 5.20 22.56
C GLY A 141 -4.67 4.05 21.90
N ARG A 142 -5.99 4.22 21.69
CA ARG A 142 -6.80 3.22 20.96
C ARG A 142 -6.46 3.16 19.46
N ALA A 143 -6.16 4.32 18.85
CA ALA A 143 -5.70 4.37 17.48
C ALA A 143 -4.37 3.62 17.32
N TYR A 144 -3.44 3.81 18.26
CA TYR A 144 -2.18 3.08 18.32
C TYR A 144 -2.39 1.56 18.40
N GLN A 145 -3.29 1.09 19.29
CA GLN A 145 -3.59 -0.32 19.46
C GLN A 145 -4.20 -0.97 18.20
N GLN A 146 -4.95 -0.22 17.39
CA GLN A 146 -5.62 -0.76 16.20
C GLN A 146 -4.75 -0.75 14.92
N ILE A 147 -3.61 -0.05 14.90
CA ILE A 147 -2.73 0.02 13.72
C ILE A 147 -2.43 -1.36 13.09
N PRO A 148 -2.10 -2.42 13.87
CA PRO A 148 -1.82 -3.73 13.30
C PRO A 148 -2.96 -4.31 12.46
N ILE A 149 -4.21 -3.89 12.71
CA ILE A 149 -5.36 -4.33 11.91
C ILE A 149 -5.18 -3.89 10.45
N ALA A 150 -4.90 -2.60 10.20
CA ALA A 150 -4.69 -2.08 8.86
C ALA A 150 -3.46 -2.70 8.15
N ILE A 151 -2.46 -3.12 8.93
CA ILE A 151 -1.27 -3.80 8.43
C ILE A 151 -1.59 -5.23 7.95
N THR A 152 -2.51 -5.92 8.64
CA THR A 152 -2.77 -7.36 8.43
C THR A 152 -3.97 -7.65 7.52
N VAL A 153 -5.01 -6.82 7.53
CA VAL A 153 -6.21 -7.06 6.72
C VAL A 153 -6.02 -6.71 5.23
N GLU A 154 -6.88 -7.24 4.39
CA GLU A 154 -6.85 -7.07 2.91
C GLU A 154 -5.50 -7.42 2.28
N GLY A 155 -4.86 -8.44 2.80
CA GLY A 155 -3.50 -8.86 2.48
C GLY A 155 -2.47 -8.21 3.41
N ALA A 156 -1.85 -9.03 4.25
CA ALA A 156 -0.82 -8.54 5.17
C ALA A 156 0.29 -7.82 4.39
N ASN A 157 0.83 -6.73 4.94
CA ASN A 157 1.83 -5.93 4.25
C ASN A 157 3.07 -6.73 3.82
N ILE A 158 3.47 -7.73 4.60
CA ILE A 158 4.57 -8.65 4.24
C ILE A 158 4.25 -9.38 2.92
N LEU A 159 3.03 -9.93 2.82
CA LEU A 159 2.55 -10.61 1.61
C LEU A 159 2.37 -9.63 0.45
N THR A 160 1.72 -8.50 0.71
CA THR A 160 1.41 -7.47 -0.29
C THR A 160 2.69 -6.97 -0.98
N ARG A 161 3.74 -6.68 -0.20
CA ARG A 161 5.01 -6.23 -0.73
C ARG A 161 5.65 -7.26 -1.67
N SER A 162 5.69 -8.51 -1.27
CA SER A 162 6.44 -9.55 -1.99
C SER A 162 5.63 -10.18 -3.12
N LEU A 163 4.37 -10.57 -2.86
CA LEU A 163 3.56 -11.29 -3.83
C LEU A 163 2.81 -10.37 -4.79
N ILE A 164 2.21 -9.28 -4.28
CA ILE A 164 1.35 -8.43 -5.11
C ILE A 164 2.17 -7.34 -5.79
N ILE A 165 2.92 -6.54 -5.04
CA ILE A 165 3.68 -5.43 -5.62
C ILE A 165 4.80 -5.97 -6.51
N PHE A 166 5.66 -6.83 -5.98
CA PHE A 166 6.77 -7.37 -6.75
C PHE A 166 6.30 -8.41 -7.76
N GLY A 167 5.64 -9.49 -7.34
CA GLY A 167 5.28 -10.60 -8.22
C GLY A 167 4.29 -10.17 -9.31
N GLN A 168 3.16 -9.58 -8.94
CA GLN A 168 2.16 -9.13 -9.93
C GLN A 168 2.64 -7.90 -10.70
N GLY A 169 3.37 -7.00 -10.07
CA GLY A 169 3.97 -5.84 -10.72
C GLY A 169 4.96 -6.26 -11.81
N ALA A 170 5.85 -7.21 -11.52
CA ALA A 170 6.79 -7.75 -12.50
C ALA A 170 6.07 -8.40 -13.68
N ILE A 171 5.06 -9.24 -13.41
CA ILE A 171 4.30 -9.93 -14.46
C ILE A 171 3.52 -8.95 -15.34
N ARG A 172 2.87 -7.94 -14.75
CA ARG A 172 1.94 -7.04 -15.46
C ARG A 172 2.62 -5.83 -16.09
N CYS A 173 3.69 -5.33 -15.48
CA CYS A 173 4.33 -4.08 -15.91
C CYS A 173 5.60 -4.30 -16.72
N HIS A 174 6.25 -5.47 -16.59
CA HIS A 174 7.45 -5.78 -17.37
C HIS A 174 7.07 -6.21 -18.80
N PRO A 175 7.71 -5.67 -19.86
CA PRO A 175 7.28 -5.91 -21.24
C PRO A 175 7.46 -7.35 -21.72
N TYR A 176 8.27 -8.16 -21.06
CA TYR A 176 8.62 -9.51 -21.52
C TYR A 176 8.23 -10.63 -20.55
N VAL A 177 8.17 -10.42 -19.23
CA VAL A 177 7.94 -11.48 -18.23
C VAL A 177 6.65 -12.26 -18.51
N LEU A 178 5.54 -11.58 -18.80
CA LEU A 178 4.28 -12.27 -19.11
C LEU A 178 4.39 -13.11 -20.39
N ARG A 179 5.11 -12.61 -21.41
CA ARG A 179 5.31 -13.34 -22.68
C ARG A 179 6.14 -14.60 -22.47
N GLU A 180 7.20 -14.52 -21.67
CA GLU A 180 8.01 -15.68 -21.28
C GLU A 180 7.17 -16.73 -20.56
N MET A 181 6.36 -16.32 -19.57
CA MET A 181 5.45 -17.23 -18.86
C MET A 181 4.40 -17.87 -19.77
N GLN A 182 3.82 -17.11 -20.69
CA GLN A 182 2.84 -17.63 -21.65
C GLN A 182 3.47 -18.61 -22.65
N ALA A 183 4.69 -18.32 -23.08
CA ALA A 183 5.42 -19.20 -23.99
C ALA A 183 5.69 -20.59 -23.38
N THR A 184 5.99 -20.66 -22.07
CA THR A 184 6.20 -21.96 -21.37
C THR A 184 4.91 -22.78 -21.22
N GLN A 185 3.75 -22.15 -21.35
CA GLN A 185 2.44 -22.81 -21.24
C GLN A 185 1.85 -23.21 -22.60
N ASN A 186 2.58 -22.96 -23.69
CA ASN A 186 2.11 -23.29 -25.04
C ASN A 186 2.03 -24.83 -25.24
N LYS A 187 0.89 -25.30 -25.75
CA LYS A 187 0.68 -26.72 -26.01
C LYS A 187 1.58 -27.27 -27.13
N ASP A 188 1.96 -26.43 -28.10
CA ASP A 188 2.96 -26.72 -29.08
C ASP A 188 4.35 -26.35 -28.55
N ALA A 189 5.13 -27.35 -28.15
CA ALA A 189 6.45 -27.17 -27.56
C ALA A 189 7.43 -26.41 -28.47
N LYS A 190 7.36 -26.65 -29.81
CA LYS A 190 8.26 -25.99 -30.78
C LYS A 190 7.91 -24.52 -30.95
N ALA A 191 6.63 -24.20 -31.08
CA ALA A 191 6.14 -22.81 -31.11
C ALA A 191 6.38 -22.08 -29.77
N GLY A 192 6.21 -22.79 -28.66
CA GLY A 192 6.49 -22.28 -27.31
C GLY A 192 7.97 -21.93 -27.14
N LEU A 193 8.89 -22.79 -27.55
CA LEU A 193 10.32 -22.53 -27.48
C LEU A 193 10.72 -21.30 -28.30
N CYS A 194 10.25 -21.24 -29.56
CA CYS A 194 10.54 -20.11 -30.45
C CYS A 194 10.02 -18.77 -29.84
N ALA A 195 8.82 -18.78 -29.27
CA ALA A 195 8.24 -17.62 -28.63
C ALA A 195 9.02 -17.21 -27.36
N PHE A 196 9.47 -18.19 -26.57
CA PHE A 196 10.29 -17.97 -25.39
C PHE A 196 11.64 -17.36 -25.74
N ASP A 197 12.37 -17.91 -26.72
CA ASP A 197 13.66 -17.39 -27.14
C ASP A 197 13.57 -15.95 -27.63
N ALA A 198 12.53 -15.63 -28.41
CA ALA A 198 12.29 -14.27 -28.88
C ALA A 198 11.99 -13.30 -27.72
N ALA A 199 11.19 -13.74 -26.74
CA ALA A 199 10.89 -12.94 -25.56
C ALA A 199 12.12 -12.73 -24.68
N LEU A 200 12.92 -13.79 -24.45
CA LEU A 200 14.15 -13.74 -23.67
C LEU A 200 15.21 -12.82 -24.31
N ALA A 201 15.41 -12.90 -25.61
CA ALA A 201 16.31 -12.01 -26.33
C ALA A 201 15.89 -10.53 -26.18
N GLY A 202 14.59 -10.25 -26.30
CA GLY A 202 14.02 -8.93 -26.05
C GLY A 202 14.21 -8.45 -24.61
N HIS A 203 14.03 -9.34 -23.62
CA HIS A 203 14.24 -9.05 -22.21
C HIS A 203 15.70 -8.68 -21.92
N VAL A 204 16.65 -9.45 -22.41
CA VAL A 204 18.09 -9.14 -22.27
C VAL A 204 18.41 -7.79 -22.90
N GLY A 205 17.95 -7.53 -24.12
CA GLY A 205 18.14 -6.23 -24.77
C GLY A 205 17.51 -5.06 -24.00
N PHE A 206 16.34 -5.27 -23.42
CA PHE A 206 15.70 -4.28 -22.55
C PHE A 206 16.51 -3.99 -21.29
N ALA A 207 17.00 -5.03 -20.62
CA ALA A 207 17.83 -4.90 -19.41
C ALA A 207 19.13 -4.15 -19.70
N MET A 208 19.83 -4.51 -20.77
CA MET A 208 21.08 -3.85 -21.20
C MET A 208 20.84 -2.36 -21.53
N ARG A 209 19.80 -2.04 -22.29
CA ARG A 209 19.46 -0.66 -22.64
C ARG A 209 19.15 0.16 -21.41
N ASN A 210 18.40 -0.39 -20.45
CA ASN A 210 18.08 0.30 -19.20
C ASN A 210 19.31 0.50 -18.33
N ALA A 211 20.21 -0.47 -18.27
CA ALA A 211 21.47 -0.33 -17.55
C ALA A 211 22.35 0.80 -18.14
N LEU A 212 22.51 0.83 -19.46
CA LEU A 212 23.24 1.90 -20.15
C LEU A 212 22.58 3.26 -19.91
N ARG A 213 21.25 3.33 -20.01
CA ARG A 213 20.49 4.58 -19.74
C ARG A 213 20.67 5.03 -18.29
N ALA A 214 20.64 4.12 -17.32
CA ALA A 214 20.82 4.45 -15.92
C ALA A 214 22.23 5.05 -15.65
N VAL A 215 23.26 4.44 -16.24
CA VAL A 215 24.64 4.98 -16.17
C VAL A 215 24.71 6.36 -16.81
N TRP A 216 24.15 6.54 -18.01
CA TRP A 216 24.14 7.80 -18.70
C TRP A 216 23.44 8.91 -17.87
N LEU A 217 22.25 8.64 -17.37
CA LEU A 217 21.51 9.58 -16.52
C LEU A 217 22.21 9.87 -15.19
N GLY A 218 22.92 8.88 -14.62
CA GLY A 218 23.73 9.10 -13.41
C GLY A 218 24.95 9.99 -13.62
N LEU A 219 25.42 10.10 -14.86
CA LEU A 219 26.55 10.97 -15.21
C LEU A 219 26.15 12.36 -15.72
N THR A 220 24.94 12.49 -16.26
CA THR A 220 24.49 13.70 -16.98
C THR A 220 23.29 14.40 -16.35
N GLY A 221 22.57 13.77 -15.43
CA GLY A 221 21.36 14.26 -14.75
C GLY A 221 21.63 14.60 -13.37
#